data_a595906aa0d1fd0c020c81b3cda80f89
#
_entry.id   a595906aa0d1fd0c020c81b3cda80f89
#
_cell.length_a   1.000
_cell.length_b   1.000
_cell.length_c   1.000
_cell.angle_alpha   90.00
_cell.angle_beta   90.00
_cell.angle_gamma   90.00
#
_symmetry.space_group_name_H-M   'P 1'
#
loop_
_entity.id
_entity.type
_entity.pdbx_description
1 polymer ?
#
loop_
_entity_poly.entity_id
_entity_poly.type
_entity_poly.pdbx_seq_one_letter_code
_entity_poly.pdbx_strand_id
1 'polypeptide(L)'
;MPLSRWSSRHEKTFGKKKKEKWNGDFRNPPKPNHYYTKTKGNCRWCGNVILNDKEDTINTRKSWHEDCATEYLLIYHSGEQRAQLWNRDEGICKKCGYFDLHWEADHIRPLVEQKGVKEKDLDWSYYGLDNLQTLCKKCHREKTTSEVKLKTRSKNAKKKK
;
A
#
# COMPACT_ATOMS: atom_id res chain seq x y z
N MET A 1 2.51 -13.02 -13.12
CA MET A 1 2.23 -12.26 -14.38
C MET A 1 3.43 -11.39 -14.69
N PRO A 2 3.90 -11.34 -15.94
CA PRO A 2 5.06 -10.52 -16.26
C PRO A 2 4.74 -9.03 -16.09
N LEU A 3 5.49 -8.34 -15.26
CA LEU A 3 5.43 -6.91 -14.95
C LEU A 3 5.49 -5.98 -16.19
N SER A 4 6.00 -6.49 -17.32
CA SER A 4 6.12 -5.76 -18.59
C SER A 4 4.79 -5.27 -19.18
N ARG A 5 3.68 -6.00 -18.91
CA ARG A 5 2.34 -5.63 -19.40
C ARG A 5 1.69 -4.53 -18.58
N TRP A 6 2.17 -4.35 -17.36
CA TRP A 6 1.65 -3.36 -16.41
C TRP A 6 2.28 -2.00 -16.61
N SER A 7 3.59 -1.95 -16.86
CA SER A 7 4.33 -0.70 -17.08
C SER A 7 3.79 0.12 -18.25
N SER A 8 3.46 -0.53 -19.38
CA SER A 8 2.98 0.16 -20.59
C SER A 8 1.58 0.76 -20.42
N ARG A 9 0.70 0.13 -19.65
CA ARG A 9 -0.66 0.62 -19.40
C ARG A 9 -0.66 1.80 -18.42
N HIS A 10 0.20 1.76 -17.40
CA HIS A 10 0.39 2.84 -16.43
C HIS A 10 1.07 4.07 -17.03
N GLU A 11 2.00 3.91 -17.96
CA GLU A 11 2.62 5.05 -18.66
C GLU A 11 1.61 5.94 -19.38
N LYS A 12 0.61 5.33 -20.02
CA LYS A 12 -0.46 6.06 -20.72
C LYS A 12 -1.37 6.82 -19.77
N THR A 13 -1.61 6.31 -18.57
CA THR A 13 -2.57 6.88 -17.62
C THR A 13 -1.94 7.94 -16.71
N PHE A 14 -0.68 7.77 -16.31
CA PHE A 14 -0.02 8.64 -15.33
C PHE A 14 0.97 9.65 -15.93
N GLY A 15 1.38 9.45 -17.19
CA GLY A 15 2.43 10.27 -17.81
C GLY A 15 2.09 11.73 -18.10
N LYS A 16 0.83 12.16 -17.93
CA LYS A 16 0.34 13.50 -18.27
C LYS A 16 -0.18 14.34 -17.10
N LYS A 17 -0.28 13.79 -15.89
CA LYS A 17 -0.78 14.55 -14.73
C LYS A 17 0.33 15.43 -14.15
N LYS A 18 0.04 16.72 -13.97
CA LYS A 18 0.84 17.64 -13.16
C LYS A 18 0.96 17.06 -11.76
N LYS A 19 2.11 17.30 -11.07
CA LYS A 19 2.27 17.00 -9.65
C LYS A 19 1.16 17.67 -8.86
N GLU A 20 0.12 16.93 -8.52
CA GLU A 20 -0.90 17.43 -7.63
C GLU A 20 -0.35 17.36 -6.21
N LYS A 21 -0.49 18.45 -5.46
CA LYS A 21 -0.15 18.46 -4.04
C LYS A 21 -1.03 17.42 -3.35
N TRP A 22 -0.44 16.55 -2.56
CA TRP A 22 -1.18 15.56 -1.79
C TRP A 22 -2.23 16.27 -0.90
N ASN A 23 -3.46 15.78 -0.96
CA ASN A 23 -4.62 16.36 -0.29
C ASN A 23 -4.80 15.91 1.17
N GLY A 24 -3.86 15.12 1.72
CA GLY A 24 -3.95 14.57 3.08
C GLY A 24 -4.81 13.30 3.20
N ASP A 25 -5.16 12.66 2.08
CA ASP A 25 -5.87 11.40 2.11
C ASP A 25 -4.98 10.27 2.63
N PHE A 26 -5.19 9.89 3.90
CA PHE A 26 -4.41 8.84 4.55
C PHE A 26 -4.59 7.44 3.93
N ARG A 27 -5.59 7.22 3.09
CA ARG A 27 -5.78 5.95 2.37
C ARG A 27 -4.97 5.89 1.09
N ASN A 28 -4.62 7.04 0.55
CA ASN A 28 -3.80 7.20 -0.64
C ASN A 28 -2.60 8.09 -0.28
N PRO A 29 -1.52 7.53 0.30
CA PRO A 29 -0.36 8.32 0.68
C PRO A 29 0.28 9.01 -0.52
N PRO A 30 1.09 10.06 -0.31
CA PRO A 30 1.68 10.82 -1.40
C PRO A 30 2.65 9.95 -2.20
N LYS A 31 2.70 10.18 -3.51
CA LYS A 31 3.70 9.53 -4.36
C LYS A 31 5.04 10.26 -4.24
N PRO A 32 6.18 9.54 -4.30
CA PRO A 32 7.50 10.16 -4.27
C PRO A 32 7.64 11.26 -5.32
N ASN A 33 8.42 12.29 -5.04
CA ASN A 33 8.60 13.43 -5.96
C ASN A 33 9.15 13.02 -7.34
N HIS A 34 10.03 12.02 -7.38
CA HIS A 34 10.62 11.48 -8.61
C HIS A 34 9.68 10.55 -9.40
N TYR A 35 8.53 10.13 -8.81
CA TYR A 35 7.55 9.25 -9.45
C TYR A 35 7.11 9.75 -10.85
N TYR A 36 6.98 11.05 -11.01
CA TYR A 36 6.59 11.68 -12.29
C TYR A 36 7.77 11.97 -13.21
N THR A 37 9.00 11.72 -12.78
CA THR A 37 10.20 11.96 -13.58
C THR A 37 10.35 10.86 -14.62
N LYS A 38 10.43 11.23 -15.89
CA LYS A 38 10.60 10.30 -17.02
C LYS A 38 12.07 10.11 -17.40
N THR A 39 12.95 10.00 -16.41
CA THR A 39 14.36 9.74 -16.68
C THR A 39 14.52 8.27 -17.06
N LYS A 40 14.97 7.99 -18.29
CA LYS A 40 15.23 6.62 -18.75
C LYS A 40 16.29 5.97 -17.88
N GLY A 41 16.05 4.71 -17.51
CA GLY A 41 16.96 3.93 -16.68
C GLY A 41 16.86 4.19 -15.19
N ASN A 42 15.96 5.08 -14.73
CA ASN A 42 15.70 5.30 -13.31
C ASN A 42 14.34 4.74 -12.90
N CYS A 43 14.31 4.15 -11.71
CA CYS A 43 13.09 3.64 -11.11
C CYS A 43 12.15 4.79 -10.73
N ARG A 44 10.89 4.71 -11.12
CA ARG A 44 9.88 5.72 -10.81
C ARG A 44 9.50 5.78 -9.34
N TRP A 45 9.76 4.72 -8.60
CA TRP A 45 9.41 4.64 -7.18
C TRP A 45 10.53 5.14 -6.28
N CYS A 46 11.74 4.56 -6.38
CA CYS A 46 12.86 4.93 -5.54
C CYS A 46 13.80 5.98 -6.16
N GLY A 47 13.68 6.26 -7.46
CA GLY A 47 14.54 7.21 -8.18
C GLY A 47 15.93 6.67 -8.55
N ASN A 48 16.31 5.50 -8.08
CA ASN A 48 17.61 4.90 -8.33
C ASN A 48 17.70 4.30 -9.73
N VAL A 49 18.93 4.14 -10.20
CA VAL A 49 19.25 3.53 -11.50
C VAL A 49 18.84 2.07 -11.52
N ILE A 50 18.27 1.63 -12.62
CA ILE A 50 17.91 0.22 -12.87
C ILE A 50 19.03 -0.39 -13.69
N LEU A 51 19.67 -1.44 -13.19
CA LEU A 51 20.72 -2.18 -13.88
C LEU A 51 20.16 -3.42 -14.59
N ASN A 52 20.85 -3.87 -15.60
CA ASN A 52 20.63 -5.17 -16.21
C ASN A 52 21.23 -6.27 -15.32
N ASP A 53 20.54 -7.38 -15.19
CA ASP A 53 20.91 -8.47 -14.29
C ASP A 53 22.27 -9.15 -14.62
N LYS A 54 22.82 -8.91 -15.80
CA LYS A 54 24.02 -9.63 -16.31
C LYS A 54 25.21 -8.74 -16.67
N GLU A 55 25.04 -7.42 -16.75
CA GLU A 55 26.02 -6.57 -17.43
C GLU A 55 26.41 -5.29 -16.67
N ASP A 56 25.91 -5.06 -15.47
CA ASP A 56 26.05 -3.80 -14.72
C ASP A 56 25.78 -2.52 -15.56
N THR A 57 25.11 -2.68 -16.68
CA THR A 57 24.73 -1.58 -17.57
C THR A 57 23.34 -1.06 -17.23
N ILE A 58 23.09 0.22 -17.52
CA ILE A 58 21.80 0.85 -17.22
C ILE A 58 20.69 0.25 -18.11
N ASN A 59 19.63 -0.25 -17.48
CA ASN A 59 18.46 -0.75 -18.18
C ASN A 59 17.49 0.38 -18.51
N THR A 60 17.59 0.94 -19.71
CA THR A 60 16.71 2.02 -20.17
C THR A 60 15.33 1.56 -20.62
N ARG A 61 15.06 0.24 -20.66
CA ARG A 61 13.76 -0.34 -21.05
C ARG A 61 12.82 -0.51 -19.85
N LYS A 62 13.39 -0.76 -18.65
CA LYS A 62 12.62 -0.86 -17.41
C LYS A 62 12.38 0.54 -16.81
N SER A 63 11.25 0.75 -16.18
CA SER A 63 10.90 1.98 -15.44
C SER A 63 10.74 1.73 -13.94
N TRP A 64 10.93 0.50 -13.48
CA TRP A 64 10.75 0.05 -12.11
C TRP A 64 11.72 -1.07 -11.77
N HIS A 65 12.20 -1.10 -10.51
CA HIS A 65 12.68 -2.35 -9.92
C HIS A 65 11.47 -3.23 -9.60
N GLU A 66 11.64 -4.53 -9.59
CA GLU A 66 10.53 -5.48 -9.32
C GLU A 66 9.97 -5.29 -7.91
N ASP A 67 10.84 -5.16 -6.91
CA ASP A 67 10.45 -4.91 -5.53
C ASP A 67 9.73 -3.57 -5.38
N CYS A 68 10.21 -2.52 -6.03
CA CYS A 68 9.56 -1.21 -6.02
C CYS A 68 8.17 -1.23 -6.68
N ALA A 69 7.99 -2.02 -7.73
CA ALA A 69 6.70 -2.20 -8.37
C ALA A 69 5.73 -2.95 -7.44
N THR A 70 6.20 -3.99 -6.76
CA THR A 70 5.43 -4.74 -5.78
C THR A 70 5.01 -3.86 -4.60
N GLU A 71 5.94 -3.07 -4.06
CA GLU A 71 5.65 -2.11 -2.98
C GLU A 71 4.60 -1.07 -3.40
N TYR A 72 4.75 -0.49 -4.59
CA TYR A 72 3.77 0.44 -5.14
C TYR A 72 2.38 -0.18 -5.26
N LEU A 73 2.31 -1.40 -5.80
CA LEU A 73 1.05 -2.12 -5.96
C LEU A 73 0.41 -2.45 -4.62
N LEU A 74 1.21 -2.84 -3.64
CA LEU A 74 0.74 -3.13 -2.29
C LEU A 74 0.08 -1.90 -1.64
N ILE A 75 0.65 -0.71 -1.86
CA ILE A 75 0.14 0.53 -1.27
C ILE A 75 -1.15 1.00 -1.95
N TYR A 76 -1.24 0.91 -3.29
CA TYR A 76 -2.30 1.57 -4.05
C TYR A 76 -3.34 0.63 -4.68
N HIS A 77 -3.15 -0.69 -4.60
CA HIS A 77 -4.01 -1.68 -5.24
C HIS A 77 -4.44 -2.80 -4.29
N SER A 78 -5.70 -2.78 -3.89
CA SER A 78 -6.27 -3.80 -3.00
C SER A 78 -6.19 -5.22 -3.57
N GLY A 79 -6.18 -5.38 -4.89
CA GLY A 79 -5.98 -6.68 -5.54
C GLY A 79 -4.61 -7.28 -5.25
N GLU A 80 -3.56 -6.46 -5.23
CA GLU A 80 -2.22 -6.91 -4.86
C GLU A 80 -2.13 -7.25 -3.37
N GLN A 81 -2.72 -6.42 -2.51
CA GLN A 81 -2.82 -6.72 -1.08
C GLN A 81 -3.44 -8.10 -0.84
N ARG A 82 -4.53 -8.41 -1.55
CA ARG A 82 -5.17 -9.73 -1.46
C ARG A 82 -4.30 -10.86 -1.99
N ALA A 83 -3.59 -10.65 -3.11
CA ALA A 83 -2.71 -11.65 -3.68
C ALA A 83 -1.54 -11.98 -2.74
N GLN A 84 -0.90 -10.97 -2.16
CA GLN A 84 0.20 -11.14 -1.20
C GLN A 84 -0.28 -11.82 0.10
N LEU A 85 -1.45 -11.43 0.60
CA LEU A 85 -2.05 -12.08 1.77
C LEU A 85 -2.44 -13.54 1.48
N TRP A 86 -2.96 -13.84 0.29
CA TRP A 86 -3.26 -15.20 -0.10
C TRP A 86 -1.99 -16.07 -0.14
N ASN A 87 -0.93 -15.57 -0.75
CA ASN A 87 0.35 -16.28 -0.83
C ASN A 87 0.97 -16.55 0.55
N ARG A 88 0.72 -15.67 1.54
CA ARG A 88 1.25 -15.78 2.90
C ARG A 88 0.35 -16.61 3.83
N ASP A 89 -0.95 -16.41 3.75
CA ASP A 89 -1.92 -16.83 4.77
C ASP A 89 -2.92 -17.88 4.25
N GLU A 90 -2.99 -18.11 2.92
CA GLU A 90 -3.84 -19.13 2.27
C GLU A 90 -5.33 -19.07 2.68
N GLY A 91 -5.84 -17.88 2.99
CA GLY A 91 -7.21 -17.68 3.46
C GLY A 91 -7.45 -18.04 4.94
N ILE A 92 -6.38 -18.35 5.68
CA ILE A 92 -6.47 -18.69 7.12
C ILE A 92 -6.52 -17.41 7.95
N CYS A 93 -7.56 -17.25 8.75
CA CYS A 93 -7.75 -16.11 9.65
C CYS A 93 -6.65 -16.06 10.72
N LYS A 94 -5.90 -14.96 10.78
CA LYS A 94 -4.83 -14.78 11.79
C LYS A 94 -5.32 -14.75 13.23
N LYS A 95 -6.59 -14.41 13.46
CA LYS A 95 -7.16 -14.32 14.81
C LYS A 95 -7.67 -15.66 15.36
N CYS A 96 -8.36 -16.46 14.53
CA CYS A 96 -9.02 -17.69 14.99
C CYS A 96 -8.56 -18.97 14.30
N GLY A 97 -7.65 -18.88 13.31
CA GLY A 97 -7.14 -20.01 12.57
C GLY A 97 -8.14 -20.67 11.60
N TYR A 98 -9.35 -20.11 11.45
CA TYR A 98 -10.37 -20.65 10.55
C TYR A 98 -10.06 -20.28 9.11
N PHE A 99 -10.18 -21.25 8.20
CA PHE A 99 -10.14 -21.03 6.75
C PHE A 99 -11.47 -20.46 6.26
N ASP A 100 -11.43 -19.35 5.56
CA ASP A 100 -12.62 -18.70 5.00
C ASP A 100 -12.37 -18.30 3.53
N LEU A 101 -13.13 -18.84 2.59
CA LEU A 101 -13.06 -18.43 1.18
C LEU A 101 -13.40 -16.95 0.97
N HIS A 102 -14.18 -16.38 1.87
CA HIS A 102 -14.63 -14.98 1.85
C HIS A 102 -13.89 -14.11 2.85
N TRP A 103 -12.62 -14.47 3.15
CA TRP A 103 -11.77 -13.68 4.03
C TRP A 103 -11.57 -12.24 3.55
N GLU A 104 -11.22 -11.38 4.46
CA GLU A 104 -10.99 -9.96 4.23
C GLU A 104 -9.56 -9.57 4.58
N ALA A 105 -8.97 -8.69 3.74
CA ALA A 105 -7.71 -8.04 4.03
C ALA A 105 -7.97 -6.88 5.00
N ASP A 106 -7.26 -6.86 6.11
CA ASP A 106 -7.43 -5.87 7.17
C ASP A 106 -6.07 -5.31 7.62
N HIS A 107 -6.04 -4.04 8.01
CA HIS A 107 -4.84 -3.43 8.58
C HIS A 107 -4.77 -3.72 10.09
N ILE A 108 -3.67 -4.30 10.57
CA ILE A 108 -3.43 -4.57 11.99
C ILE A 108 -3.54 -3.27 12.78
N ARG A 109 -2.75 -2.25 12.40
CA ARG A 109 -2.90 -0.87 12.85
C ARG A 109 -3.75 -0.11 11.83
N PRO A 110 -4.90 0.45 12.24
CA PRO A 110 -5.84 1.04 11.29
C PRO A 110 -5.29 2.31 10.65
N LEU A 111 -5.39 2.42 9.32
CA LEU A 111 -4.88 3.58 8.55
C LEU A 111 -5.45 4.93 9.04
N VAL A 112 -6.60 4.93 9.69
CA VAL A 112 -7.20 6.15 10.23
C VAL A 112 -6.33 6.83 11.30
N GLU A 113 -5.35 6.14 11.89
CA GLU A 113 -4.37 6.72 12.80
C GLU A 113 -3.43 7.71 12.07
N GLN A 114 -3.28 7.56 10.75
CA GLN A 114 -2.54 8.49 9.89
C GLN A 114 -3.38 9.71 9.47
N LYS A 115 -4.66 9.79 9.89
CA LYS A 115 -5.54 10.91 9.51
C LYS A 115 -5.06 12.22 10.12
N GLY A 116 -4.78 13.21 9.26
CA GLY A 116 -4.31 14.53 9.66
C GLY A 116 -2.81 14.60 9.95
N VAL A 117 -2.07 13.51 9.77
CA VAL A 117 -0.61 13.50 9.79
C VAL A 117 -0.11 14.25 8.55
N LYS A 118 0.93 15.07 8.71
CA LYS A 118 1.54 15.79 7.58
C LYS A 118 2.34 14.81 6.72
N GLU A 119 2.46 15.10 5.42
CA GLU A 119 3.18 14.26 4.46
C GLU A 119 4.57 13.83 4.94
N LYS A 120 5.34 14.76 5.50
CA LYS A 120 6.71 14.51 6.01
C LYS A 120 6.79 13.61 7.25
N ASP A 121 5.68 13.48 7.97
CA ASP A 121 5.58 12.77 9.26
C ASP A 121 4.80 11.45 9.11
N LEU A 122 4.42 11.07 7.87
CA LEU A 122 3.72 9.81 7.61
C LEU A 122 4.59 8.61 7.97
N ASP A 123 4.00 7.69 8.72
CA ASP A 123 4.62 6.39 9.00
C ASP A 123 4.27 5.39 7.89
N TRP A 124 5.21 5.16 6.99
CA TRP A 124 5.05 4.27 5.85
C TRP A 124 4.85 2.81 6.22
N SER A 125 5.22 2.39 7.44
CA SER A 125 4.98 1.04 7.94
C SER A 125 3.49 0.68 8.06
N TYR A 126 2.60 1.67 8.06
CA TYR A 126 1.15 1.44 8.00
C TYR A 126 0.67 0.86 6.67
N TYR A 127 1.43 1.05 5.60
CA TYR A 127 1.05 0.66 4.24
C TYR A 127 1.74 -0.62 3.77
N GLY A 128 2.66 -1.16 4.55
CA GLY A 128 3.40 -2.38 4.24
C GLY A 128 2.61 -3.67 4.48
N LEU A 129 3.10 -4.77 3.90
CA LEU A 129 2.52 -6.11 4.06
C LEU A 129 2.48 -6.56 5.52
N ASP A 130 3.46 -6.16 6.33
CA ASP A 130 3.55 -6.50 7.76
C ASP A 130 2.41 -5.90 8.59
N ASN A 131 1.82 -4.81 8.10
CA ASN A 131 0.63 -4.22 8.70
C ASN A 131 -0.69 -4.78 8.15
N LEU A 132 -0.64 -5.76 7.26
CA LEU A 132 -1.82 -6.43 6.71
C LEU A 132 -2.01 -7.81 7.33
N GLN A 133 -3.26 -8.20 7.52
CA GLN A 133 -3.65 -9.51 8.03
C GLN A 133 -4.88 -10.06 7.31
N THR A 134 -4.97 -11.38 7.27
CA THR A 134 -6.15 -12.09 6.79
C THR A 134 -7.11 -12.34 7.95
N LEU A 135 -8.34 -11.89 7.84
CA LEU A 135 -9.40 -12.14 8.82
C LEU A 135 -10.62 -12.79 8.16
N CYS A 136 -11.24 -13.75 8.84
CA CYS A 136 -12.59 -14.18 8.48
C CYS A 136 -13.60 -13.05 8.76
N LYS A 137 -14.74 -13.08 8.09
CA LYS A 137 -15.78 -12.03 8.23
C LYS A 137 -16.20 -11.78 9.69
N LYS A 138 -16.28 -12.84 10.50
CA LYS A 138 -16.62 -12.71 11.94
C LYS A 138 -15.56 -11.91 12.69
N CYS A 139 -14.29 -12.32 12.58
CA CYS A 139 -13.20 -11.66 13.30
C CYS A 139 -12.97 -10.23 12.82
N HIS A 140 -13.13 -9.96 11.51
CA HIS A 140 -13.06 -8.59 10.97
C HIS A 140 -14.16 -7.70 11.55
N ARG A 141 -15.42 -8.19 11.61
CA ARG A 141 -16.54 -7.45 12.20
C ARG A 141 -16.31 -7.17 13.69
N GLU A 142 -15.82 -8.14 14.45
CA GLU A 142 -15.49 -7.96 15.88
C GLU A 142 -14.43 -6.88 16.09
N LYS A 143 -13.35 -6.93 15.29
CA LYS A 143 -12.26 -5.93 15.32
C LYS A 143 -12.80 -4.54 15.03
N THR A 144 -13.52 -4.36 13.92
CA THR A 144 -14.10 -3.07 13.52
C THR A 144 -15.03 -2.51 14.62
N THR A 145 -15.87 -3.36 15.21
CA THR A 145 -16.76 -2.95 16.31
C THR A 145 -15.97 -2.46 17.53
N SER A 146 -14.91 -3.16 17.88
CA SER A 146 -14.04 -2.80 19.01
C SER A 146 -13.33 -1.46 18.77
N GLU A 147 -12.81 -1.24 17.57
CA GLU A 147 -12.16 0.02 17.19
C GLU A 147 -13.11 1.21 17.21
N VAL A 148 -14.35 1.03 16.73
CA VAL A 148 -15.40 2.07 16.80
C VAL A 148 -15.73 2.43 18.24
N LYS A 149 -15.90 1.42 19.13
CA LYS A 149 -16.19 1.64 20.56
C LYS A 149 -15.06 2.42 21.24
N LEU A 150 -13.79 2.08 20.96
CA LEU A 150 -12.65 2.79 21.54
C LEU A 150 -12.59 4.25 21.07
N LYS A 151 -12.83 4.51 19.78
CA LYS A 151 -12.87 5.87 19.23
C LYS A 151 -13.99 6.72 19.84
N THR A 152 -15.16 6.13 20.06
CA THR A 152 -16.30 6.82 20.70
C THR A 152 -16.00 7.18 22.14
N ARG A 153 -15.40 6.24 22.90
CA ARG A 153 -15.00 6.49 24.31
C ARG A 153 -13.97 7.62 24.42
N SER A 154 -12.94 7.63 23.55
CA SER A 154 -11.91 8.66 23.55
C SER A 154 -12.46 10.06 23.21
N LYS A 155 -13.41 10.14 22.25
CA LYS A 155 -14.09 11.40 21.90
C LYS A 155 -14.92 11.94 23.06
N ASN A 156 -15.65 11.06 23.74
CA ASN A 156 -16.50 11.46 24.88
C ASN A 156 -15.68 11.91 26.09
N ALA A 157 -14.52 11.28 26.32
CA ALA A 157 -13.59 11.71 27.37
C ALA A 157 -13.00 13.11 27.11
N LYS A 158 -12.70 13.44 25.84
CA LYS A 158 -12.20 14.78 25.45
C LYS A 158 -13.25 15.88 25.51
N LYS A 159 -14.54 15.55 25.43
CA LYS A 159 -15.63 16.54 25.55
C LYS A 159 -16.00 16.86 27.00
N LYS A 160 -15.53 16.07 27.96
CA LYS A 160 -15.81 16.28 29.41
C LYS A 160 -14.70 17.06 30.14
N LYS A 161 -13.62 17.42 29.40
CA LYS A 161 -12.59 18.35 29.83
C LYS A 161 -12.78 19.74 29.19
#